data_d788fdaf941e18df33c005e394341aa3
#
_entry.id   d788fdaf941e18df33c005e394341aa3
#
_cell.length_a   1.000
_cell.length_b   1.000
_cell.length_c   1.000
_cell.angle_alpha   90.00
_cell.angle_beta   90.00
_cell.angle_gamma   90.00
#
_symmetry.space_group_name_H-M   'P 1'
#
loop_
_entity.id
_entity.type
_entity.pdbx_description
1 polymer ?
#
loop_
_entity_poly.entity_id
_entity_poly.type
_entity_poly.pdbx_seq_one_letter_code
_entity_poly.pdbx_strand_id
1 'polypeptide(L)'
;NYNLNKALWSGCNEHNFFEIAHTVKRLYDMGGCHYRNLELYSFADNHDVERIASKIINKDHLGVIYTLMYTLPGIPSIYYGSEFGIEGKKEQGSDASLRPHLELSDYADAMTDNPLTALIAKLGSIHQAQKALCYGEYKELLLTNRQYAFARCYENEDVITAVNND
;
A
#
# COMPACT_ATOMS: atom_id res chain seq x y z
N ASN A 1 -2.91 1.46 10.32
CA ASN A 1 -2.28 0.13 10.35
C ASN A 1 -0.76 0.26 10.22
N TYR A 2 -0.08 0.59 11.33
CA TYR A 2 1.38 0.76 11.34
C TYR A 2 2.16 -0.53 11.07
N ASN A 3 1.60 -1.68 11.41
CA ASN A 3 2.26 -2.96 11.12
C ASN A 3 2.37 -3.21 9.63
N LEU A 4 1.29 -2.94 8.87
CA LEU A 4 1.32 -3.07 7.41
C LEU A 4 2.22 -2.00 6.78
N ASN A 5 2.15 -0.74 7.24
CA ASN A 5 3.05 0.32 6.79
C ASN A 5 4.52 -0.12 6.89
N LYS A 6 4.94 -0.62 8.07
CA LYS A 6 6.32 -1.09 8.26
C LYS A 6 6.66 -2.23 7.31
N ALA A 7 5.80 -3.25 7.23
CA ALA A 7 6.05 -4.42 6.38
C ALA A 7 6.16 -4.06 4.89
N LEU A 8 5.37 -3.09 4.41
CA LEU A 8 5.39 -2.66 3.01
C LEU A 8 6.76 -2.10 2.60
N TRP A 9 7.28 -1.10 3.32
CA TRP A 9 8.56 -0.50 2.94
C TRP A 9 9.75 -1.42 3.27
N SER A 10 9.75 -2.10 4.41
CA SER A 10 10.82 -3.01 4.80
C SER A 10 10.89 -4.21 3.86
N GLY A 11 9.76 -4.87 3.61
CA GLY A 11 9.68 -6.03 2.72
C GLY A 11 10.08 -5.71 1.27
N CYS A 12 9.73 -4.52 0.77
CA CYS A 12 10.17 -4.10 -0.56
C CYS A 12 11.67 -3.78 -0.61
N ASN A 13 12.21 -3.05 0.38
CA ASN A 13 13.63 -2.68 0.41
C ASN A 13 14.55 -3.89 0.57
N GLU A 14 14.12 -4.90 1.32
CA GLU A 14 14.90 -6.10 1.60
C GLU A 14 14.59 -7.26 0.65
N HIS A 15 13.77 -7.02 -0.38
CA HIS A 15 13.29 -8.06 -1.28
C HIS A 15 12.73 -9.27 -0.52
N ASN A 16 11.86 -9.02 0.45
CA ASN A 16 11.34 -10.04 1.36
C ASN A 16 9.82 -9.95 1.54
N PHE A 17 9.07 -10.49 0.58
CA PHE A 17 7.61 -10.53 0.66
C PHE A 17 7.06 -11.43 1.77
N PHE A 18 7.87 -12.32 2.36
CA PHE A 18 7.43 -13.08 3.54
C PHE A 18 7.06 -12.16 4.71
N GLU A 19 7.73 -11.01 4.89
CA GLU A 19 7.40 -10.05 5.95
C GLU A 19 6.00 -9.48 5.75
N ILE A 20 5.65 -9.12 4.51
CA ILE A 20 4.33 -8.58 4.16
C ILE A 20 3.26 -9.65 4.35
N ALA A 21 3.43 -10.83 3.73
CA ALA A 21 2.47 -11.92 3.80
C ALA A 21 2.24 -12.39 5.25
N HIS A 22 3.31 -12.51 6.05
CA HIS A 22 3.19 -12.89 7.46
C HIS A 22 2.43 -11.83 8.27
N THR A 23 2.69 -10.55 8.01
CA THR A 23 1.96 -9.45 8.66
C THR A 23 0.47 -9.51 8.32
N VAL A 24 0.12 -9.70 7.05
CA VAL A 24 -1.29 -9.84 6.62
C VAL A 24 -1.96 -11.02 7.31
N LYS A 25 -1.33 -12.19 7.32
CA LYS A 25 -1.86 -13.39 7.98
C LYS A 25 -2.08 -13.18 9.46
N ARG A 26 -1.14 -12.58 10.17
CA ARG A 26 -1.29 -12.26 11.60
C ARG A 26 -2.44 -11.30 11.88
N LEU A 27 -2.66 -10.35 11.00
CA LEU A 27 -3.71 -9.35 11.19
C LEU A 27 -5.10 -9.92 10.90
N TYR A 28 -5.25 -10.77 9.86
CA TYR A 28 -6.57 -11.08 9.29
C TYR A 28 -6.90 -12.57 9.15
N ASP A 29 -5.92 -13.44 8.95
CA ASP A 29 -6.15 -14.80 8.45
C ASP A 29 -5.77 -15.92 9.41
N MET A 30 -4.72 -15.78 10.21
CA MET A 30 -4.26 -16.85 11.10
C MET A 30 -5.24 -17.12 12.25
N GLY A 31 -5.34 -18.38 12.67
CA GLY A 31 -6.02 -18.74 13.93
C GLY A 31 -5.48 -17.91 15.09
N GLY A 32 -6.35 -17.14 15.76
CA GLY A 32 -5.94 -16.16 16.77
C GLY A 32 -5.45 -14.84 16.18
N CYS A 33 -5.75 -14.54 14.93
CA CYS A 33 -5.46 -13.24 14.33
C CYS A 33 -6.11 -12.10 15.12
N HIS A 34 -5.39 -10.94 15.17
CA HIS A 34 -5.77 -9.84 16.06
C HIS A 34 -7.04 -9.10 15.62
N TYR A 35 -7.32 -9.08 14.31
CA TYR A 35 -8.32 -8.17 13.72
C TYR A 35 -9.26 -8.88 12.74
N ARG A 36 -9.55 -10.16 12.96
CA ARG A 36 -10.56 -10.88 12.18
C ARG A 36 -11.90 -10.12 12.23
N ASN A 37 -12.51 -9.90 11.08
CA ASN A 37 -13.74 -9.14 10.91
C ASN A 37 -13.64 -7.63 11.22
N LEU A 38 -12.44 -7.06 11.30
CA LEU A 38 -12.23 -5.63 11.37
C LEU A 38 -11.55 -5.12 10.09
N GLU A 39 -12.04 -4.03 9.58
CA GLU A 39 -11.41 -3.31 8.49
C GLU A 39 -10.44 -2.27 9.06
N LEU A 40 -9.15 -2.53 8.91
CA LEU A 40 -8.14 -1.60 9.38
C LEU A 40 -7.87 -0.52 8.36
N TYR A 41 -7.81 0.71 8.80
CA TYR A 41 -7.32 1.85 8.03
C TYR A 41 -5.84 1.64 7.68
N SER A 42 -5.55 1.39 6.40
CA SER A 42 -4.22 1.04 5.90
C SER A 42 -3.62 2.20 5.12
N PHE A 43 -2.34 2.46 5.34
CA PHE A 43 -1.61 3.56 4.70
C PHE A 43 -0.16 3.16 4.43
N ALA A 44 0.44 3.73 3.40
CA ALA A 44 1.87 3.62 3.10
C ALA A 44 2.68 4.65 3.89
N ASP A 45 2.11 5.82 4.13
CA ASP A 45 2.63 6.87 5.01
C ASP A 45 1.50 7.71 5.61
N ASN A 46 1.83 8.58 6.56
CA ASN A 46 0.91 9.53 7.17
C ASN A 46 1.68 10.72 7.75
N HIS A 47 0.99 11.58 8.53
CA HIS A 47 1.56 12.79 9.12
C HIS A 47 2.58 12.54 10.26
N ASP A 48 2.75 11.31 10.73
CA ASP A 48 3.62 10.96 11.87
C ASP A 48 4.86 10.16 11.44
N VAL A 49 4.83 9.56 10.26
CA VAL A 49 5.94 8.76 9.73
C VAL A 49 6.53 9.42 8.48
N GLU A 50 7.78 9.07 8.18
CA GLU A 50 8.43 9.54 6.95
C GLU A 50 7.62 9.14 5.71
N ARG A 51 7.63 10.03 4.71
CA ARG A 51 6.98 9.79 3.43
C ARG A 51 7.49 8.49 2.82
N ILE A 52 6.60 7.70 2.26
CA ILE A 52 6.96 6.41 1.66
C ILE A 52 8.01 6.58 0.56
N ALA A 53 7.92 7.66 -0.22
CA ALA A 53 8.91 7.98 -1.23
C ALA A 53 10.32 8.23 -0.65
N SER A 54 10.44 8.70 0.59
CA SER A 54 11.74 8.84 1.27
C SER A 54 12.26 7.55 1.90
N LYS A 55 11.36 6.63 2.24
CA LYS A 55 11.69 5.35 2.88
C LYS A 55 12.14 4.30 1.88
N ILE A 56 11.55 4.31 0.69
CA ILE A 56 11.82 3.29 -0.32
C ILE A 56 13.13 3.57 -1.06
N ILE A 57 13.98 2.56 -1.19
CA ILE A 57 15.29 2.66 -1.85
C ILE A 57 15.10 2.71 -3.37
N ASN A 58 14.43 1.72 -3.93
CA ASN A 58 14.08 1.71 -5.36
C ASN A 58 12.69 2.33 -5.55
N LYS A 59 12.62 3.49 -6.21
CA LYS A 59 11.37 4.23 -6.42
C LYS A 59 10.33 3.47 -7.25
N ASP A 60 10.76 2.54 -8.10
CA ASP A 60 9.84 1.70 -8.89
C ASP A 60 8.97 0.81 -7.97
N HIS A 61 9.44 0.50 -6.77
CA HIS A 61 8.66 -0.24 -5.78
C HIS A 61 7.49 0.54 -5.19
N LEU A 62 7.37 1.86 -5.42
CA LEU A 62 6.18 2.62 -5.02
C LEU A 62 4.93 2.04 -5.68
N GLY A 63 5.02 1.66 -6.95
CA GLY A 63 3.92 1.00 -7.66
C GLY A 63 3.53 -0.34 -7.03
N VAL A 64 4.51 -1.13 -6.59
CA VAL A 64 4.28 -2.39 -5.87
C VAL A 64 3.58 -2.14 -4.54
N ILE A 65 4.05 -1.17 -3.75
CA ILE A 65 3.49 -0.81 -2.45
C ILE A 65 2.02 -0.39 -2.57
N TYR A 66 1.70 0.51 -3.51
CA TYR A 66 0.33 0.96 -3.69
C TYR A 66 -0.57 -0.14 -4.25
N THR A 67 -0.07 -1.00 -5.14
CA THR A 67 -0.81 -2.17 -5.59
C THR A 67 -1.18 -3.07 -4.42
N LEU A 68 -0.23 -3.40 -3.56
CA LEU A 68 -0.47 -4.19 -2.35
C LEU A 68 -1.45 -3.49 -1.41
N MET A 69 -1.27 -2.19 -1.16
CA MET A 69 -2.13 -1.42 -0.24
C MET A 69 -3.59 -1.40 -0.70
N TYR A 70 -3.85 -1.29 -2.00
CA TYR A 70 -5.21 -1.26 -2.55
C TYR A 70 -5.87 -2.62 -2.69
N THR A 71 -5.10 -3.71 -2.65
CA THR A 71 -5.62 -5.06 -2.91
C THR A 71 -5.56 -5.99 -1.71
N LEU A 72 -4.72 -5.73 -0.72
CA LEU A 72 -4.73 -6.44 0.57
C LEU A 72 -5.96 -6.07 1.41
N PRO A 73 -6.34 -6.89 2.41
CA PRO A 73 -7.44 -6.55 3.32
C PRO A 73 -7.22 -5.22 4.05
N GLY A 74 -8.30 -4.47 4.26
CA GLY A 74 -8.32 -3.19 4.94
C GLY A 74 -8.83 -2.05 4.05
N ILE A 75 -8.94 -0.86 4.62
CA ILE A 75 -9.37 0.35 3.91
C ILE A 75 -8.14 1.12 3.46
N PRO A 76 -7.83 1.19 2.16
CA PRO A 76 -6.68 1.91 1.66
C PRO A 76 -6.83 3.42 1.82
N SER A 77 -5.78 4.09 2.23
CA SER A 77 -5.75 5.53 2.42
C SER A 77 -4.48 6.13 1.86
N ILE A 78 -4.63 7.22 1.12
CA ILE A 78 -3.54 8.03 0.60
C ILE A 78 -3.39 9.28 1.45
N TYR A 79 -2.21 9.49 1.98
CA TYR A 79 -1.86 10.76 2.61
C TYR A 79 -1.53 11.78 1.52
N TYR A 80 -2.06 13.00 1.64
CA TYR A 80 -1.94 14.03 0.60
C TYR A 80 -0.49 14.25 0.15
N GLY A 81 -0.28 14.35 -1.15
CA GLY A 81 1.03 14.49 -1.77
C GLY A 81 1.76 13.17 -2.02
N SER A 82 1.38 12.07 -1.35
CA SER A 82 2.00 10.77 -1.59
C SER A 82 1.63 10.22 -2.97
N GLU A 83 0.48 10.59 -3.50
CA GLU A 83 0.07 10.31 -4.88
C GLU A 83 0.97 10.96 -5.93
N PHE A 84 1.67 12.02 -5.57
CA PHE A 84 2.65 12.69 -6.42
C PHE A 84 4.07 12.16 -6.22
N GLY A 85 4.28 11.31 -5.22
CA GLY A 85 5.59 10.78 -4.85
C GLY A 85 6.47 11.78 -4.10
N ILE A 86 5.87 12.73 -3.37
CA ILE A 86 6.66 13.72 -2.61
C ILE A 86 7.47 13.05 -1.51
N GLU A 87 8.65 13.56 -1.28
CA GLU A 87 9.55 13.13 -0.22
C GLU A 87 9.39 13.96 1.05
N GLY A 88 9.73 13.37 2.19
CA GLY A 88 9.76 14.04 3.48
C GLY A 88 10.33 13.09 4.53
N LYS A 89 11.38 13.53 5.22
CA LYS A 89 12.01 12.79 6.32
C LYS A 89 11.72 13.49 7.64
N LYS A 90 11.60 12.69 8.70
CA LYS A 90 11.36 13.21 10.03
C LYS A 90 12.59 13.99 10.52
N GLU A 91 12.37 15.22 10.97
CA GLU A 91 13.40 16.09 11.53
C GLU A 91 13.29 16.12 13.05
N GLN A 92 14.43 16.38 13.72
CA GLN A 92 14.42 16.50 15.17
C GLN A 92 13.66 17.77 15.60
N GLY A 93 12.56 17.58 16.33
CA GLY A 93 11.76 18.67 16.86
C GLY A 93 10.79 19.34 15.87
N SER A 94 10.65 18.79 14.65
CA SER A 94 9.73 19.31 13.64
C SER A 94 9.14 18.20 12.77
N ASP A 95 7.84 18.30 12.48
CA ASP A 95 7.15 17.46 11.49
C ASP A 95 6.84 18.24 10.19
N ALA A 96 7.42 19.44 10.01
CA ALA A 96 7.10 20.30 8.87
C ALA A 96 7.40 19.64 7.52
N SER A 97 8.51 18.89 7.41
CA SER A 97 8.89 18.13 6.22
C SER A 97 7.88 17.02 5.85
N LEU A 98 7.13 16.52 6.84
CA LEU A 98 6.09 15.50 6.63
C LEU A 98 4.75 16.12 6.21
N ARG A 99 4.56 17.43 6.46
CA ARG A 99 3.29 18.17 6.28
C ARG A 99 3.49 19.43 5.42
N PRO A 100 4.13 19.32 4.23
CA PRO A 100 4.40 20.49 3.40
C PRO A 100 3.09 21.12 2.92
N HIS A 101 3.10 22.43 2.76
CA HIS A 101 2.08 23.11 1.96
C HIS A 101 2.28 22.73 0.49
N LEU A 102 1.20 22.39 -0.20
CA LEU A 102 1.23 22.04 -1.62
C LEU A 102 0.32 23.01 -2.40
N GLU A 103 0.86 23.58 -3.45
CA GLU A 103 0.08 24.31 -4.44
C GLU A 103 -0.43 23.32 -5.49
N LEU A 104 -1.73 23.06 -5.53
CA LEU A 104 -2.29 22.06 -6.43
C LEU A 104 -2.09 22.40 -7.92
N SER A 105 -1.89 23.65 -8.26
CA SER A 105 -1.53 24.08 -9.61
C SER A 105 -0.23 23.46 -10.12
N ASP A 106 0.72 23.15 -9.21
CA ASP A 106 2.00 22.55 -9.57
C ASP A 106 1.85 21.07 -9.99
N TYR A 107 0.70 20.48 -9.68
CA TYR A 107 0.35 19.07 -9.97
C TYR A 107 -0.82 18.96 -10.94
N ALA A 108 -1.19 20.00 -11.65
CA ALA A 108 -2.37 20.03 -12.53
C ALA A 108 -2.36 18.92 -13.59
N ASP A 109 -1.18 18.62 -14.12
CA ASP A 109 -0.98 17.62 -15.17
C ASP A 109 -0.54 16.24 -14.62
N ALA A 110 -0.55 16.05 -13.29
CA ALA A 110 -0.03 14.82 -12.67
C ALA A 110 -0.72 13.54 -13.14
N MET A 111 -1.98 13.60 -13.55
CA MET A 111 -2.70 12.43 -14.10
C MET A 111 -2.11 11.93 -15.43
N THR A 112 -1.48 12.81 -16.21
CA THR A 112 -0.85 12.50 -17.50
C THR A 112 0.66 12.30 -17.39
N ASP A 113 1.29 13.11 -16.55
CA ASP A 113 2.75 13.22 -16.51
C ASP A 113 3.40 12.42 -15.39
N ASN A 114 2.63 12.01 -14.37
CA ASN A 114 3.13 11.22 -13.26
C ASN A 114 2.52 9.81 -13.28
N PRO A 115 3.30 8.77 -13.65
CA PRO A 115 2.83 7.39 -13.70
C PRO A 115 2.30 6.86 -12.35
N LEU A 116 2.85 7.34 -11.23
CA LEU A 116 2.40 6.95 -9.90
C LEU A 116 0.99 7.47 -9.61
N THR A 117 0.72 8.75 -9.93
CA THR A 117 -0.61 9.35 -9.78
C THR A 117 -1.64 8.60 -10.61
N ALA A 118 -1.33 8.32 -11.88
CA ALA A 118 -2.19 7.57 -12.78
C ALA A 118 -2.46 6.14 -12.28
N LEU A 119 -1.43 5.46 -11.76
CA LEU A 119 -1.56 4.12 -11.16
C LEU A 119 -2.48 4.14 -9.94
N ILE A 120 -2.27 5.08 -9.01
CA ILE A 120 -3.08 5.19 -7.78
C ILE A 120 -4.54 5.46 -8.12
N ALA A 121 -4.82 6.36 -9.05
CA ALA A 121 -6.19 6.62 -9.51
C ALA A 121 -6.85 5.37 -10.12
N LYS A 122 -6.10 4.61 -10.94
CA LYS A 122 -6.57 3.34 -11.50
C LYS A 122 -6.84 2.30 -10.41
N LEU A 123 -5.93 2.14 -9.45
CA LEU A 123 -6.10 1.21 -8.32
C LEU A 123 -7.32 1.57 -7.48
N GLY A 124 -7.54 2.86 -7.21
CA GLY A 124 -8.73 3.35 -6.51
C GLY A 124 -10.03 2.99 -7.25
N SER A 125 -10.06 3.18 -8.57
CA SER A 125 -11.20 2.82 -9.41
C SER A 125 -11.46 1.31 -9.41
N ILE A 126 -10.41 0.50 -9.49
CA ILE A 126 -10.51 -0.96 -9.42
C ILE A 126 -11.04 -1.38 -8.04
N HIS A 127 -10.49 -0.84 -6.96
CA HIS A 127 -10.90 -1.15 -5.60
C HIS A 127 -12.39 -0.87 -5.37
N GLN A 128 -12.88 0.27 -5.85
CA GLN A 128 -14.31 0.63 -5.74
C GLN A 128 -15.22 -0.24 -6.59
N ALA A 129 -14.76 -0.69 -7.75
CA ALA A 129 -15.55 -1.48 -8.68
C ALA A 129 -15.63 -2.97 -8.29
N GLN A 130 -14.65 -3.49 -7.56
CA GLN A 130 -14.51 -4.92 -7.24
C GLN A 130 -14.90 -5.20 -5.79
N LYS A 131 -16.07 -5.80 -5.57
CA LYS A 131 -16.54 -6.17 -4.22
C LYS A 131 -15.59 -7.11 -3.49
N ALA A 132 -14.91 -7.98 -4.22
CA ALA A 132 -13.92 -8.87 -3.64
C ALA A 132 -12.77 -8.11 -2.94
N LEU A 133 -12.38 -6.94 -3.41
CA LEU A 133 -11.38 -6.12 -2.75
C LEU A 133 -11.89 -5.46 -1.46
N CYS A 134 -13.19 -5.13 -1.42
CA CYS A 134 -13.83 -4.53 -0.25
C CYS A 134 -14.17 -5.58 0.82
N TYR A 135 -14.77 -6.71 0.42
CA TYR A 135 -15.41 -7.66 1.33
C TYR A 135 -14.84 -9.08 1.25
N GLY A 136 -13.95 -9.35 0.28
CA GLY A 136 -13.47 -10.69 -0.01
C GLY A 136 -12.52 -11.26 1.04
N GLU A 137 -12.53 -12.57 1.16
CA GLU A 137 -11.54 -13.31 1.94
C GLU A 137 -10.18 -13.29 1.25
N TYR A 138 -9.12 -13.21 2.05
CA TYR A 138 -7.76 -13.29 1.57
C TYR A 138 -7.29 -14.75 1.44
N LYS A 139 -6.65 -15.07 0.29
CA LYS A 139 -6.06 -16.38 0.05
C LYS A 139 -4.70 -16.23 -0.62
N GLU A 140 -3.63 -16.68 0.03
CA GLU A 140 -2.29 -16.74 -0.57
C GLU A 140 -2.24 -17.80 -1.68
N LEU A 141 -1.65 -17.43 -2.82
CA LEU A 141 -1.49 -18.31 -3.99
C LEU A 141 -0.03 -18.66 -4.25
N LEU A 142 0.88 -17.69 -4.15
CA LEU A 142 2.32 -17.85 -4.35
C LEU A 142 3.06 -16.91 -3.43
N LEU A 143 4.11 -17.41 -2.79
CA LEU A 143 4.99 -16.59 -1.97
C LEU A 143 6.44 -17.04 -2.12
N THR A 144 7.27 -16.13 -2.57
CA THR A 144 8.72 -16.21 -2.55
C THR A 144 9.30 -14.91 -1.95
N ASN A 145 10.59 -14.80 -1.84
CA ASN A 145 11.20 -13.55 -1.40
C ASN A 145 10.80 -12.36 -2.31
N ARG A 146 10.74 -12.60 -3.64
CA ARG A 146 10.59 -11.55 -4.65
C ARG A 146 9.26 -11.55 -5.40
N GLN A 147 8.47 -12.61 -5.24
CA GLN A 147 7.18 -12.75 -5.92
C GLN A 147 6.10 -13.06 -4.90
N TYR A 148 5.00 -12.37 -5.02
CA TYR A 148 3.86 -12.56 -4.15
C TYR A 148 2.57 -12.48 -4.95
N ALA A 149 1.75 -13.53 -4.85
CA ALA A 149 0.42 -13.55 -5.44
C ALA A 149 -0.60 -14.04 -4.43
N PHE A 150 -1.76 -13.41 -4.44
CA PHE A 150 -2.89 -13.75 -3.59
C PHE A 150 -4.21 -13.46 -4.30
N ALA A 151 -5.28 -14.07 -3.83
CA ALA A 151 -6.63 -13.78 -4.24
C ALA A 151 -7.41 -13.08 -3.13
N ARG A 152 -8.38 -12.26 -3.53
CA ARG A 152 -9.50 -11.77 -2.73
C ARG A 152 -10.76 -12.38 -3.32
N CYS A 153 -11.46 -13.20 -2.55
CA CYS A 153 -12.60 -13.99 -3.01
C CYS A 153 -13.89 -13.52 -2.34
N TYR A 154 -14.91 -13.17 -3.12
CA TYR A 154 -16.21 -12.76 -2.62
C TYR A 154 -17.33 -13.25 -3.53
N GLU A 155 -18.23 -14.07 -3.01
CA GLU A 155 -19.34 -14.67 -3.80
C GLU A 155 -18.83 -15.38 -5.07
N ASN A 156 -19.14 -14.82 -6.24
CA ASN A 156 -18.73 -15.31 -7.56
C ASN A 156 -17.62 -14.44 -8.19
N GLU A 157 -16.95 -13.62 -7.41
CA GLU A 157 -15.92 -12.69 -7.87
C GLU A 157 -14.59 -12.99 -7.18
N ASP A 158 -13.57 -13.24 -7.97
CA ASP A 158 -12.19 -13.40 -7.51
C ASP A 158 -11.29 -12.33 -8.15
N VAL A 159 -10.55 -11.61 -7.32
CA VAL A 159 -9.50 -10.69 -7.79
C VAL A 159 -8.15 -11.27 -7.42
N ILE A 160 -7.30 -11.49 -8.41
CA ILE A 160 -5.93 -11.98 -8.22
C ILE A 160 -4.96 -10.81 -8.36
N THR A 161 -4.12 -10.65 -7.34
CA THR A 161 -3.00 -9.69 -7.34
C THR A 161 -1.69 -10.47 -7.41
N ALA A 162 -0.81 -10.09 -8.33
CA ALA A 162 0.54 -10.62 -8.43
C ALA A 162 1.54 -9.47 -8.53
N VAL A 163 2.58 -9.49 -7.71
CA VAL A 163 3.64 -8.48 -7.66
C VAL A 163 5.02 -9.13 -7.66
N ASN A 164 5.98 -8.40 -8.20
CA ASN A 164 7.39 -8.75 -8.20
C ASN A 164 8.20 -7.53 -7.76
N ASN A 165 9.23 -7.72 -6.95
CA ASN A 165 10.13 -6.67 -6.48
C ASN A 165 11.61 -6.90 -6.86
N ASP A 166 11.84 -7.56 -7.99
CA ASP A 166 13.17 -7.64 -8.59
C ASP A 166 13.62 -6.31 -9.17
#